data_241248ccbbe2293620fad6f28715a396
#
_entry.id   241248ccbbe2293620fad6f28715a396
#
_cell.length_a   1.000
_cell.length_b   1.000
_cell.length_c   1.000
_cell.angle_alpha   90.00
_cell.angle_beta   90.00
_cell.angle_gamma   90.00
#
_symmetry.space_group_name_H-M   'P 1'
#
loop_
_entity.id
_entity.type
_entity.pdbx_description
1 polymer ?
#
loop_
_entity_poly.entity_id
_entity_poly.type
_entity_poly.pdbx_seq_one_letter_code
_entity_poly.pdbx_strand_id
1 'polypeptide(L)'
;MMTLTNLVSSFAMGTTVLLGQQIGCGERKQGGRTVGTAIVMFTVIALVMTAVLVIFAPQVSSIMNAPEEAFDKTVAYVRICGGGMLVIVAYNLIGCIFRGIGDSRTPLFTVAVACVFNIAGDLILCAGFKMGTSGAAFATVFAQIISVIVSFGVIRKKELPFEMHKTDIGVHGRTLRKM
;
A
#
# COMPACT_ATOMS: atom_id res chain seq x y z
N MET A 1 6.07 -11.99 2.56
CA MET A 1 5.53 -10.68 2.13
C MET A 1 4.18 -10.77 1.43
N MET A 2 3.97 -11.71 0.52
CA MET A 2 2.68 -11.86 -0.20
C MET A 2 1.47 -12.01 0.73
N THR A 3 1.58 -12.75 1.83
CA THR A 3 0.47 -12.96 2.77
C THR A 3 0.01 -11.64 3.42
N LEU A 4 0.94 -10.79 3.81
CA LEU A 4 0.65 -9.48 4.42
C LEU A 4 0.02 -8.52 3.41
N THR A 5 0.54 -8.51 2.18
CA THR A 5 -0.03 -7.71 1.09
C THR A 5 -1.44 -8.16 0.72
N ASN A 6 -1.69 -9.47 0.71
CA ASN A 6 -3.02 -10.03 0.48
C ASN A 6 -4.02 -9.65 1.58
N LEU A 7 -3.58 -9.64 2.84
CA LEU A 7 -4.41 -9.21 3.96
C LEU A 7 -4.80 -7.73 3.81
N VAL A 8 -3.83 -6.86 3.51
CA VAL A 8 -4.08 -5.44 3.23
C VAL A 8 -5.02 -5.27 2.03
N SER A 9 -4.82 -6.06 0.98
CA SER A 9 -5.66 -6.01 -0.24
C SER A 9 -7.10 -6.45 0.03
N SER A 10 -7.31 -7.42 0.93
CA SER A 10 -8.66 -7.86 1.33
C SER A 10 -9.43 -6.75 2.04
N PHE A 11 -8.79 -6.03 2.97
CA PHE A 11 -9.39 -4.84 3.58
C PHE A 11 -9.62 -3.72 2.56
N ALA A 12 -8.69 -3.53 1.64
CA ALA A 12 -8.82 -2.56 0.55
C ALA A 12 -10.03 -2.87 -0.35
N MET A 13 -10.33 -4.14 -0.57
CA MET A 13 -11.48 -4.56 -1.38
C MET A 13 -12.81 -4.16 -0.75
N GLY A 14 -12.98 -4.31 0.57
CA GLY A 14 -14.17 -3.82 1.29
C GLY A 14 -14.36 -2.32 1.13
N THR A 15 -13.29 -1.54 1.24
CA THR A 15 -13.33 -0.10 1.01
C THR A 15 -13.72 0.24 -0.44
N THR A 16 -13.18 -0.49 -1.42
CA THR A 16 -13.49 -0.31 -2.86
C THR A 16 -14.96 -0.51 -3.13
N VAL A 17 -15.56 -1.59 -2.61
CA VAL A 17 -16.97 -1.93 -2.81
C VAL A 17 -17.88 -0.88 -2.16
N LEU A 18 -17.60 -0.52 -0.90
CA LEU A 18 -18.39 0.47 -0.18
C LEU A 18 -18.35 1.85 -0.85
N LEU A 19 -17.15 2.27 -1.29
CA LEU A 19 -16.99 3.53 -2.01
C LEU A 19 -17.73 3.52 -3.35
N GLY A 20 -17.63 2.41 -4.10
CA GLY A 20 -18.34 2.25 -5.38
C GLY A 20 -19.86 2.32 -5.23
N GLN A 21 -20.41 1.69 -4.17
CA GLN A 21 -21.84 1.76 -3.86
C GLN A 21 -22.29 3.19 -3.54
N GLN A 22 -21.55 3.91 -2.70
CA GLN A 22 -21.87 5.27 -2.28
C GLN A 22 -21.82 6.27 -3.44
N ILE A 23 -20.83 6.13 -4.32
CA ILE A 23 -20.71 6.97 -5.51
C ILE A 23 -21.82 6.63 -6.51
N GLY A 24 -22.12 5.33 -6.71
CA GLY A 24 -23.21 4.88 -7.57
C GLY A 24 -24.60 5.36 -7.13
N CYS A 25 -24.80 5.51 -5.81
CA CYS A 25 -26.02 6.08 -5.22
C CYS A 25 -26.03 7.62 -5.20
N GLY A 26 -24.97 8.30 -5.67
CA GLY A 26 -24.87 9.76 -5.66
C GLY A 26 -24.53 10.37 -4.29
N GLU A 27 -24.19 9.55 -3.30
CA GLU A 27 -23.89 9.99 -1.92
C GLU A 27 -22.44 10.49 -1.76
N ARG A 28 -22.06 11.55 -2.46
CA ARG A 28 -20.70 12.09 -2.52
C ARG A 28 -20.08 12.39 -1.16
N LYS A 29 -20.89 12.92 -0.21
CA LYS A 29 -20.43 13.19 1.16
C LYS A 29 -20.07 11.92 1.94
N GLN A 30 -20.82 10.85 1.75
CA GLN A 30 -20.52 9.57 2.39
C GLN A 30 -19.26 8.94 1.78
N GLY A 31 -19.04 9.10 0.47
CA GLY A 31 -17.81 8.71 -0.20
C GLY A 31 -16.57 9.36 0.42
N GLY A 32 -16.60 10.68 0.68
CA GLY A 32 -15.52 11.41 1.36
C GLY A 32 -15.23 10.86 2.77
N ARG A 33 -16.28 10.58 3.56
CA ARG A 33 -16.14 9.97 4.90
C ARG A 33 -15.57 8.55 4.85
N THR A 34 -15.96 7.77 3.86
CA THR A 34 -15.42 6.42 3.66
C THR A 34 -13.93 6.47 3.34
N VAL A 35 -13.51 7.36 2.45
CA VAL A 35 -12.09 7.57 2.14
C VAL A 35 -11.32 8.08 3.36
N GLY A 36 -11.87 9.05 4.11
CA GLY A 36 -11.25 9.54 5.33
C GLY A 36 -11.07 8.45 6.40
N THR A 37 -12.10 7.62 6.63
CA THR A 37 -12.01 6.48 7.55
C THR A 37 -11.00 5.44 7.06
N ALA A 38 -10.97 5.14 5.77
CA ALA A 38 -9.99 4.24 5.18
C ALA A 38 -8.56 4.73 5.38
N ILE A 39 -8.28 6.02 5.13
CA ILE A 39 -6.95 6.62 5.35
C ILE A 39 -6.49 6.37 6.80
N VAL A 40 -7.32 6.68 7.80
CA VAL A 40 -6.96 6.49 9.20
C VAL A 40 -6.75 5.01 9.52
N MET A 41 -7.68 4.14 9.12
CA MET A 41 -7.60 2.70 9.37
C MET A 41 -6.34 2.09 8.74
N PHE A 42 -6.07 2.38 7.48
CA PHE A 42 -4.90 1.86 6.78
C PHE A 42 -3.59 2.42 7.33
N THR A 43 -3.58 3.68 7.79
CA THR A 43 -2.41 4.26 8.46
C THR A 43 -2.12 3.55 9.79
N VAL A 44 -3.14 3.25 10.59
CA VAL A 44 -2.97 2.50 11.83
C VAL A 44 -2.47 1.09 11.55
N ILE A 45 -3.07 0.39 10.58
CA ILE A 45 -2.61 -0.95 10.15
C ILE A 45 -1.15 -0.89 9.69
N ALA A 46 -0.78 0.09 8.88
CA ALA A 46 0.58 0.26 8.39
C ALA A 46 1.58 0.47 9.54
N LEU A 47 1.25 1.32 10.50
CA LEU A 47 2.10 1.58 11.67
C LEU A 47 2.28 0.33 12.55
N VAL A 48 1.19 -0.38 12.82
CA VAL A 48 1.25 -1.64 13.59
C VAL A 48 2.08 -2.69 12.84
N MET A 49 1.84 -2.86 11.55
CA MET A 49 2.60 -3.80 10.71
C MET A 49 4.08 -3.43 10.62
N THR A 50 4.40 -2.15 10.47
CA THR A 50 5.78 -1.66 10.49
C THR A 50 6.45 -2.01 11.80
N ALA A 51 5.82 -1.70 12.94
CA ALA A 51 6.37 -2.01 14.26
C ALA A 51 6.59 -3.51 14.45
N VAL A 52 5.60 -4.33 14.10
CA VAL A 52 5.72 -5.80 14.20
C VAL A 52 6.84 -6.33 13.32
N LEU A 53 6.90 -5.93 12.05
CA LEU A 53 7.88 -6.46 11.11
C LEU A 53 9.32 -5.99 11.42
N VAL A 54 9.49 -4.77 11.91
CA VAL A 54 10.84 -4.25 12.26
C VAL A 54 11.33 -4.86 13.57
N ILE A 55 10.46 -4.93 14.60
CA ILE A 55 10.84 -5.44 15.92
C ILE A 55 11.01 -6.96 15.90
N PHE A 56 10.06 -7.67 15.29
CA PHE A 56 10.01 -9.13 15.26
C PHE A 56 10.60 -9.75 13.97
N ALA A 57 11.41 -9.01 13.22
CA ALA A 57 12.01 -9.50 11.98
C ALA A 57 12.75 -10.84 12.14
N PRO A 58 13.58 -11.08 13.19
CA PRO A 58 14.24 -12.37 13.38
C PRO A 58 13.26 -13.51 13.63
N GLN A 59 12.22 -13.29 14.45
CA GLN A 59 11.21 -14.28 14.77
C GLN A 59 10.38 -14.64 13.50
N VAL A 60 10.01 -13.62 12.71
CA VAL A 60 9.31 -13.84 11.44
C VAL A 60 10.18 -14.66 10.48
N SER A 61 11.47 -14.37 10.39
CA SER A 61 12.40 -15.13 9.56
C SER A 61 12.59 -16.57 10.04
N SER A 62 12.59 -16.80 11.36
CA SER A 62 12.62 -18.14 11.95
C SER A 62 11.35 -18.94 11.64
N ILE A 63 10.17 -18.33 11.78
CA ILE A 63 8.88 -18.98 11.44
C ILE A 63 8.80 -19.34 9.95
N MET A 64 9.45 -18.54 9.10
CA MET A 64 9.53 -18.82 7.65
C MET A 64 10.52 -19.95 7.31
N ASN A 65 11.16 -20.58 8.31
CA ASN A 65 12.19 -21.62 8.13
C ASN A 65 13.30 -21.18 7.15
N ALA A 66 13.77 -19.93 7.29
CA ALA A 66 14.87 -19.45 6.47
C ALA A 66 16.14 -20.28 6.76
N PRO A 67 16.84 -20.82 5.73
CA PRO A 67 18.11 -21.52 5.93
C PRO A 67 19.13 -20.65 6.64
N GLU A 68 20.00 -21.26 7.47
CA GLU A 68 21.02 -20.53 8.25
C GLU A 68 21.86 -19.58 7.39
N GLU A 69 22.25 -20.02 6.20
CA GLU A 69 23.04 -19.24 5.23
C GLU A 69 22.28 -17.99 4.68
N ALA A 70 20.95 -18.03 4.68
CA ALA A 70 20.12 -16.96 4.18
C ALA A 70 19.42 -16.16 5.30
N PHE A 71 19.57 -16.56 6.57
CA PHE A 71 18.81 -16.00 7.69
C PHE A 71 19.02 -14.49 7.83
N ASP A 72 20.26 -14.03 7.89
CA ASP A 72 20.60 -12.60 8.02
C ASP A 72 20.08 -11.77 6.84
N LYS A 73 20.16 -12.34 5.64
CA LYS A 73 19.64 -11.70 4.42
C LYS A 73 18.10 -11.59 4.45
N THR A 74 17.43 -12.61 4.98
CA THR A 74 15.98 -12.63 5.16
C THR A 74 15.55 -11.62 6.22
N VAL A 75 16.25 -11.53 7.35
CA VAL A 75 15.99 -10.53 8.39
C VAL A 75 16.16 -9.12 7.84
N ALA A 76 17.22 -8.85 7.09
CA ALA A 76 17.45 -7.55 6.45
C ALA A 76 16.31 -7.22 5.47
N TYR A 77 15.92 -8.18 4.64
CA TYR A 77 14.78 -8.02 3.71
C TYR A 77 13.48 -7.67 4.44
N VAL A 78 13.14 -8.42 5.50
CA VAL A 78 11.92 -8.20 6.30
C VAL A 78 11.94 -6.82 6.96
N ARG A 79 13.10 -6.36 7.47
CA ARG A 79 13.24 -5.02 8.07
C ARG A 79 13.07 -3.90 7.05
N ILE A 80 13.68 -4.01 5.88
CA ILE A 80 13.58 -3.00 4.81
C ILE A 80 12.13 -2.91 4.32
N CYS A 81 11.52 -4.04 4.01
CA CYS A 81 10.12 -4.07 3.58
C CYS A 81 9.17 -3.64 4.70
N GLY A 82 9.46 -3.99 5.96
CA GLY A 82 8.72 -3.54 7.13
C GLY A 82 8.78 -2.01 7.28
N GLY A 83 9.96 -1.41 7.15
CA GLY A 83 10.12 0.05 7.13
C GLY A 83 9.39 0.73 5.97
N GLY A 84 9.31 0.06 4.81
CA GLY A 84 8.55 0.50 3.64
C GLY A 84 7.04 0.23 3.70
N MET A 85 6.55 -0.44 4.74
CA MET A 85 5.15 -0.92 4.81
C MET A 85 4.13 0.22 4.72
N LEU A 86 4.45 1.38 5.25
CA LEU A 86 3.61 2.58 5.18
C LEU A 86 3.39 3.02 3.72
N VAL A 87 4.43 2.97 2.90
CA VAL A 87 4.36 3.28 1.46
C VAL A 87 3.58 2.20 0.72
N ILE A 88 3.81 0.92 1.04
CA ILE A 88 3.11 -0.22 0.45
C ILE A 88 1.61 -0.12 0.70
N VAL A 89 1.22 0.19 1.92
CA VAL A 89 -0.18 0.36 2.31
C VAL A 89 -0.79 1.59 1.64
N ALA A 90 -0.07 2.72 1.60
CA ALA A 90 -0.53 3.93 0.91
C ALA A 90 -0.78 3.68 -0.57
N TYR A 91 0.12 2.97 -1.24
CA TYR A 91 -0.04 2.56 -2.64
C TYR A 91 -1.32 1.73 -2.84
N ASN A 92 -1.55 0.72 -1.99
CA ASN A 92 -2.74 -0.12 -2.06
C ASN A 92 -4.03 0.68 -1.80
N LEU A 93 -4.01 1.58 -0.83
CA LEU A 93 -5.14 2.46 -0.50
C LEU A 93 -5.50 3.36 -1.69
N ILE A 94 -4.52 4.01 -2.30
CA ILE A 94 -4.75 4.87 -3.47
C ILE A 94 -5.34 4.04 -4.62
N GLY A 95 -4.79 2.86 -4.88
CA GLY A 95 -5.30 1.96 -5.92
C GLY A 95 -6.75 1.51 -5.65
N CYS A 96 -7.11 1.29 -4.38
CA CYS A 96 -8.46 0.92 -3.98
C CYS A 96 -9.44 2.09 -4.16
N ILE A 97 -9.05 3.31 -3.83
CA ILE A 97 -9.88 4.52 -4.03
C ILE A 97 -10.17 4.70 -5.53
N PHE A 98 -9.18 4.63 -6.40
CA PHE A 98 -9.39 4.74 -7.84
C PHE A 98 -10.33 3.66 -8.38
N ARG A 99 -10.17 2.41 -7.96
CA ARG A 99 -11.09 1.33 -8.34
C ARG A 99 -12.50 1.57 -7.83
N GLY A 100 -12.64 2.09 -6.61
CA GLY A 100 -13.93 2.43 -6.01
C GLY A 100 -14.68 3.53 -6.76
N ILE A 101 -13.98 4.49 -7.35
CA ILE A 101 -14.59 5.53 -8.21
C ILE A 101 -14.78 5.07 -9.67
N GLY A 102 -14.52 3.80 -9.99
CA GLY A 102 -14.67 3.24 -11.33
C GLY A 102 -13.49 3.54 -12.28
N ASP A 103 -12.41 4.13 -11.79
CA ASP A 103 -11.22 4.40 -12.59
C ASP A 103 -10.21 3.24 -12.48
N SER A 104 -10.28 2.31 -13.42
CA SER A 104 -9.33 1.19 -13.52
C SER A 104 -8.05 1.55 -14.27
N ARG A 105 -8.06 2.62 -15.08
CA ARG A 105 -6.93 3.00 -15.93
C ARG A 105 -5.78 3.61 -15.13
N THR A 106 -6.11 4.45 -14.16
CA THR A 106 -5.09 5.08 -13.31
C THR A 106 -4.30 4.06 -12.48
N PRO A 107 -4.92 3.12 -11.74
CA PRO A 107 -4.18 2.06 -11.06
C PRO A 107 -3.35 1.21 -12.01
N LEU A 108 -3.86 0.85 -13.19
CA LEU A 108 -3.10 0.09 -14.18
C LEU A 108 -1.84 0.82 -14.62
N PHE A 109 -1.95 2.12 -14.90
CA PHE A 109 -0.80 2.95 -15.28
C PHE A 109 0.22 3.04 -14.15
N THR A 110 -0.22 3.26 -12.90
CA THR A 110 0.70 3.38 -11.74
C THR A 110 1.38 2.05 -11.41
N VAL A 111 0.68 0.90 -11.60
CA VAL A 111 1.28 -0.44 -11.49
C VAL A 111 2.34 -0.63 -12.57
N ALA A 112 2.07 -0.27 -13.83
CA ALA A 112 3.04 -0.39 -14.91
C ALA A 112 4.30 0.44 -14.63
N VAL A 113 4.14 1.68 -14.17
CA VAL A 113 5.26 2.54 -13.74
C VAL A 113 6.04 1.88 -12.61
N ALA A 114 5.36 1.41 -11.55
CA ALA A 114 6.02 0.72 -10.45
C ALA A 114 6.80 -0.51 -10.92
N CYS A 115 6.25 -1.29 -11.83
CA CYS A 115 6.89 -2.49 -12.39
C CYS A 115 8.18 -2.13 -13.14
N VAL A 116 8.16 -1.12 -14.01
CA VAL A 116 9.35 -0.69 -14.73
C VAL A 116 10.45 -0.22 -13.78
N PHE A 117 10.11 0.61 -12.79
CA PHE A 117 11.08 1.08 -11.79
C PHE A 117 11.57 -0.04 -10.87
N ASN A 118 10.72 -1.02 -10.56
CA ASN A 118 11.12 -2.18 -9.79
C ASN A 118 12.13 -3.03 -10.55
N ILE A 119 11.84 -3.38 -11.82
CA ILE A 119 12.77 -4.15 -12.66
C ILE A 119 14.09 -3.41 -12.83
N ALA A 120 14.06 -2.12 -13.14
CA ALA A 120 15.27 -1.30 -13.28
C ALA A 120 16.04 -1.25 -11.95
N GLY A 121 15.37 -1.04 -10.83
CA GLY A 121 15.97 -1.05 -9.50
C GLY A 121 16.61 -2.39 -9.14
N ASP A 122 15.93 -3.50 -9.43
CA ASP A 122 16.44 -4.84 -9.21
C ASP A 122 17.73 -5.08 -10.03
N LEU A 123 17.74 -4.72 -11.31
CA LEU A 123 18.92 -4.86 -12.15
C LEU A 123 20.09 -4.01 -11.63
N ILE A 124 19.84 -2.78 -11.22
CA ILE A 124 20.89 -1.87 -10.75
C ILE A 124 21.41 -2.34 -9.38
N LEU A 125 20.51 -2.60 -8.41
CA LEU A 125 20.91 -2.89 -7.03
C LEU A 125 21.36 -4.34 -6.84
N CYS A 126 20.74 -5.31 -7.50
CA CYS A 126 21.11 -6.71 -7.37
C CYS A 126 22.25 -7.12 -8.31
N ALA A 127 22.20 -6.71 -9.59
CA ALA A 127 23.24 -7.06 -10.56
C ALA A 127 24.43 -6.08 -10.53
N GLY A 128 24.17 -4.75 -10.46
CA GLY A 128 25.20 -3.73 -10.44
C GLY A 128 25.94 -3.67 -9.11
N PHE A 129 25.22 -3.41 -8.02
CA PHE A 129 25.81 -3.27 -6.67
C PHE A 129 25.96 -4.58 -5.90
N LYS A 130 25.49 -5.71 -6.45
CA LYS A 130 25.56 -7.05 -5.83
C LYS A 130 24.94 -7.11 -4.42
N MET A 131 23.95 -6.28 -4.14
CA MET A 131 23.28 -6.20 -2.83
C MET A 131 22.36 -7.39 -2.54
N GLY A 132 22.13 -8.28 -3.52
CA GLY A 132 21.31 -9.47 -3.35
C GLY A 132 19.88 -9.16 -2.91
N THR A 133 19.40 -9.89 -1.90
CA THR A 133 18.00 -9.76 -1.40
C THR A 133 17.67 -8.38 -0.81
N SER A 134 18.66 -7.72 -0.19
CA SER A 134 18.46 -6.36 0.32
C SER A 134 18.26 -5.36 -0.80
N GLY A 135 18.96 -5.52 -1.92
CA GLY A 135 18.78 -4.71 -3.12
C GLY A 135 17.36 -4.83 -3.68
N ALA A 136 16.83 -6.05 -3.76
CA ALA A 136 15.46 -6.30 -4.21
C ALA A 136 14.42 -5.65 -3.26
N ALA A 137 14.65 -5.68 -1.94
CA ALA A 137 13.77 -5.00 -0.99
C ALA A 137 13.76 -3.49 -1.21
N PHE A 138 14.93 -2.86 -1.38
CA PHE A 138 15.03 -1.43 -1.66
C PHE A 138 14.39 -1.06 -3.00
N ALA A 139 14.63 -1.84 -4.06
CA ALA A 139 14.01 -1.62 -5.36
C ALA A 139 12.48 -1.63 -5.29
N THR A 140 11.92 -2.59 -4.55
CA THR A 140 10.48 -2.71 -4.35
C THR A 140 9.91 -1.50 -3.63
N VAL A 141 10.49 -1.09 -2.51
CA VAL A 141 10.02 0.07 -1.73
C VAL A 141 10.17 1.36 -2.56
N PHE A 142 11.29 1.53 -3.26
CA PHE A 142 11.54 2.69 -4.09
C PHE A 142 10.55 2.81 -5.26
N ALA A 143 10.29 1.70 -5.95
CA ALA A 143 9.30 1.65 -7.03
C ALA A 143 7.90 2.05 -6.55
N GLN A 144 7.53 1.64 -5.34
CA GLN A 144 6.24 2.00 -4.75
C GLN A 144 6.18 3.47 -4.32
N ILE A 145 7.29 4.04 -3.80
CA ILE A 145 7.38 5.48 -3.52
C ILE A 145 7.11 6.28 -4.80
N ILE A 146 7.77 5.93 -5.91
CA ILE A 146 7.56 6.58 -7.20
C ILE A 146 6.10 6.47 -7.63
N SER A 147 5.51 5.27 -7.51
CA SER A 147 4.12 5.04 -7.89
C SER A 147 3.15 5.85 -7.05
N VAL A 148 3.39 6.00 -5.73
CA VAL A 148 2.60 6.86 -4.85
C VAL A 148 2.71 8.33 -5.28
N ILE A 149 3.92 8.81 -5.59
CA ILE A 149 4.13 10.20 -6.05
C ILE A 149 3.38 10.45 -7.37
N VAL A 150 3.49 9.52 -8.33
CA VAL A 150 2.77 9.60 -9.61
C VAL A 150 1.25 9.61 -9.38
N SER A 151 0.76 8.73 -8.49
CA SER A 151 -0.66 8.67 -8.14
C SER A 151 -1.17 9.97 -7.52
N PHE A 152 -0.40 10.60 -6.63
CA PHE A 152 -0.71 11.92 -6.09
C PHE A 152 -0.73 13.01 -7.17
N GLY A 153 0.18 12.94 -8.13
CA GLY A 153 0.20 13.84 -9.29
C GLY A 153 -1.08 13.71 -10.13
N VAL A 154 -1.56 12.48 -10.32
CA VAL A 154 -2.82 12.21 -11.04
C VAL A 154 -4.03 12.70 -10.24
N ILE A 155 -4.06 12.47 -8.91
CA ILE A 155 -5.14 12.96 -8.03
C ILE A 155 -5.29 14.47 -8.11
N ARG A 156 -4.17 15.22 -8.13
CA ARG A 156 -4.20 16.68 -8.22
C ARG A 156 -4.72 17.20 -9.56
N LYS A 157 -4.60 16.41 -10.63
CA LYS A 157 -5.05 16.79 -11.99
C LYS A 157 -6.47 16.34 -12.30
N LYS A 158 -6.99 15.35 -11.56
CA LYS A 158 -8.36 14.82 -11.75
C LYS A 158 -9.28 15.40 -10.70
N GLU A 159 -10.44 15.88 -11.12
CA GLU A 159 -11.54 16.19 -10.22
C GLU A 159 -12.08 14.88 -9.64
N LEU A 160 -11.94 14.71 -8.33
CA LEU A 160 -12.47 13.55 -7.63
C LEU A 160 -14.00 13.68 -7.52
N PRO A 161 -14.77 12.60 -7.71
CA PRO A 161 -16.24 12.64 -7.67
C PRO A 161 -16.80 12.79 -6.25
N PHE A 162 -15.96 13.06 -5.25
CA PHE A 162 -16.32 13.28 -3.85
C PHE A 162 -15.60 14.49 -3.27
N GLU A 163 -16.28 15.19 -2.36
CA GLU A 163 -15.71 16.32 -1.63
C GLU A 163 -15.01 15.79 -0.36
N MET A 164 -13.71 16.03 -0.24
CA MET A 164 -12.95 15.75 0.99
C MET A 164 -12.81 17.03 1.81
N HIS A 165 -13.49 17.09 2.95
CA HIS A 165 -13.21 18.07 3.97
C HIS A 165 -12.22 17.51 5.01
N LYS A 166 -11.37 18.36 5.57
CA LYS A 166 -10.43 17.95 6.65
C LYS A 166 -11.15 17.35 7.86
N THR A 167 -12.42 17.68 8.04
CA THR A 167 -13.31 17.13 9.08
C THR A 167 -13.78 15.70 8.81
N ASP A 168 -13.66 15.22 7.58
CA ASP A 168 -14.06 13.85 7.21
C ASP A 168 -12.93 12.83 7.46
N ILE A 169 -11.71 13.32 7.79
CA ILE A 169 -10.59 12.48 8.20
C ILE A 169 -10.79 12.10 9.66
N GLY A 170 -11.51 11.01 9.90
CA GLY A 170 -11.79 10.48 11.24
C GLY A 170 -12.40 9.09 11.20
N VAL A 171 -12.35 8.38 12.32
CA VAL A 171 -12.96 7.06 12.44
C VAL A 171 -14.46 7.21 12.62
N HIS A 172 -15.23 6.98 11.57
CA HIS A 172 -16.68 6.92 11.64
C HIS A 172 -17.12 5.47 11.90
N GLY A 173 -17.50 5.15 13.14
CA GLY A 173 -17.83 3.78 13.57
C GLY A 173 -18.88 3.06 12.71
N ARG A 174 -19.84 3.79 12.13
CA ARG A 174 -20.82 3.20 11.20
C ARG A 174 -20.19 2.78 9.87
N THR A 175 -19.21 3.52 9.37
CA THR A 175 -18.49 3.22 8.14
C THR A 175 -17.54 2.05 8.35
N LEU A 176 -16.85 2.03 9.49
CA LEU A 176 -15.94 0.94 9.87
C LEU A 176 -16.65 -0.42 9.97
N ARG A 177 -17.91 -0.44 10.47
CA ARG A 177 -18.71 -1.68 10.58
C ARG A 177 -19.19 -2.21 9.21
N LYS A 178 -19.21 -1.36 8.19
CA LYS A 178 -19.64 -1.72 6.84
C LYS A 178 -18.47 -2.10 5.91
N MET A 179 -17.23 -1.74 6.27
CA MET A 179 -15.98 -2.16 5.62
C MET A 179 -15.59 -3.59 6.04
#